data_817fd391c783db6db2ac4cb4c8cd946a
#
_entry.id   817fd391c783db6db2ac4cb4c8cd946a
#
_cell.length_a   1.000
_cell.length_b   1.000
_cell.length_c   1.000
_cell.angle_alpha   90.00
_cell.angle_beta   90.00
_cell.angle_gamma   90.00
#
_symmetry.space_group_name_H-M   'P 1'
#
loop_
_entity.id
_entity.type
_entity.pdbx_description
1 polymer ?
#
loop_
_entity_poly.entity_id
_entity_poly.type
_entity_poly.pdbx_seq_one_letter_code
_entity_poly.pdbx_strand_id
1 'polypeptide(L)' 'MTYQEANQKGKTLLEECHIEDAAVDAWLLLEFVTGMNRTRFFVDGNKDMPKTEEEQYFALIEQRKKRIPLQHLT' A
#
# COMPACT_ATOMS: atom_id res chain seq x y z
N MET A 1 -9.48 -4.28 8.73
CA MET A 1 -8.08 -3.78 8.80
C MET A 1 -8.07 -2.28 8.60
N THR A 2 -7.31 -1.55 9.41
CA THR A 2 -7.20 -0.09 9.26
C THR A 2 -6.25 0.26 8.12
N TYR A 3 -6.31 1.54 7.68
CA TYR A 3 -5.37 2.02 6.67
C TYR A 3 -3.92 1.90 7.13
N GLN A 4 -3.66 2.19 8.42
CA GLN A 4 -2.31 2.06 8.98
C GLN A 4 -1.84 0.61 8.94
N GLU A 5 -2.71 -0.31 9.30
CA GLU A 5 -2.39 -1.74 9.27
C GLU A 5 -2.11 -2.21 7.85
N ALA A 6 -2.93 -1.76 6.89
CA ALA A 6 -2.72 -2.11 5.49
C ALA A 6 -1.36 -1.61 4.99
N ASN A 7 -1.04 -0.36 5.29
CA ASN A 7 0.23 0.23 4.87
C ASN A 7 1.42 -0.52 5.48
N GLN A 8 1.34 -0.84 6.77
CA GLN A 8 2.40 -1.57 7.46
C GLN A 8 2.57 -2.97 6.89
N LYS A 9 1.46 -3.66 6.65
CA LYS A 9 1.51 -5.00 6.07
C LYS A 9 2.09 -4.98 4.66
N GLY A 10 1.67 -4.01 3.85
CA GLY A 10 2.21 -3.86 2.50
C GLY A 10 3.72 -3.62 2.51
N LYS A 11 4.17 -2.74 3.39
CA LYS A 11 5.59 -2.49 3.57
C LYS A 11 6.35 -3.77 3.95
N THR A 12 5.82 -4.52 4.92
CA THR A 12 6.46 -5.75 5.37
C THR A 12 6.55 -6.78 4.25
N LEU A 13 5.46 -6.94 3.48
CA LEU A 13 5.46 -7.88 2.36
C LEU A 13 6.51 -7.53 1.32
N LEU A 14 6.66 -6.24 1.02
CA LEU A 14 7.67 -5.81 0.06
C LEU A 14 9.08 -5.98 0.61
N GLU A 15 9.27 -5.72 1.89
CA GLU A 15 10.58 -5.94 2.53
C GLU A 15 10.98 -7.41 2.48
N GLU A 16 10.04 -8.31 2.66
CA GLU A 16 10.30 -9.75 2.60
C GLU A 16 10.76 -10.18 1.22
N CYS A 17 10.39 -9.43 0.20
CA CYS A 17 10.81 -9.70 -1.19
C CYS A 17 12.02 -8.87 -1.60
N HIS A 18 12.70 -8.25 -0.62
CA HIS A 18 13.90 -7.44 -0.85
C HIS A 18 13.67 -6.28 -1.81
N ILE A 19 12.47 -5.67 -1.75
CA ILE A 19 12.18 -4.45 -2.50
C ILE A 19 12.86 -3.29 -1.79
N GLU A 20 13.75 -2.60 -2.48
CA GLU A 20 14.62 -1.59 -1.89
C GLU A 20 13.87 -0.46 -1.22
N ASP A 21 12.85 0.09 -1.90
CA ASP A 21 12.07 1.21 -1.37
C ASP A 21 10.69 0.75 -0.89
N ALA A 22 10.67 -0.32 -0.10
CA ALA A 22 9.43 -0.94 0.34
C ALA A 22 8.45 0.02 1.01
N ALA A 23 8.95 0.88 1.90
CA ALA A 23 8.08 1.84 2.60
C ALA A 23 7.46 2.86 1.65
N VAL A 24 8.27 3.37 0.72
CA VAL A 24 7.81 4.35 -0.27
C VAL A 24 6.81 3.71 -1.22
N ASP A 25 7.15 2.53 -1.74
CA ASP A 25 6.29 1.84 -2.70
C ASP A 25 4.95 1.47 -2.06
N ALA A 26 4.97 0.95 -0.83
CA ALA A 26 3.73 0.61 -0.13
C ALA A 26 2.84 1.84 0.04
N TRP A 27 3.42 2.97 0.40
CA TRP A 27 2.67 4.21 0.55
C TRP A 27 2.09 4.71 -0.77
N LEU A 28 2.90 4.71 -1.84
CA LEU A 28 2.44 5.19 -3.15
C LEU A 28 1.29 4.36 -3.68
N LEU A 29 1.32 3.05 -3.47
CA LEU A 29 0.23 2.18 -3.89
C LEU A 29 -1.02 2.42 -3.04
N LEU A 30 -0.85 2.67 -1.74
CA LEU A 30 -1.98 3.00 -0.88
C LEU A 30 -2.64 4.31 -1.31
N GLU A 31 -1.82 5.32 -1.57
CA GLU A 31 -2.31 6.61 -2.05
C GLU A 31 -3.07 6.45 -3.37
N PHE A 32 -2.54 5.65 -4.28
CA PHE A 32 -3.19 5.39 -5.57
C PHE A 32 -4.58 4.77 -5.38
N VAL A 33 -4.70 3.77 -4.52
CA VAL A 33 -5.94 3.04 -4.32
C VAL A 33 -6.98 3.86 -3.56
N THR A 34 -6.54 4.60 -2.53
CA THR A 34 -7.45 5.29 -1.62
C THR A 34 -7.65 6.76 -1.96
N GLY A 35 -6.71 7.36 -2.67
CA GLY A 35 -6.70 8.80 -2.93
C GLY A 35 -6.31 9.64 -1.73
N MET A 36 -5.87 9.03 -0.63
CA MET A 36 -5.48 9.76 0.57
C MET A 36 -4.09 10.37 0.42
N ASN A 37 -3.94 11.64 0.81
CA ASN A 37 -2.62 12.23 0.94
C ASN A 37 -2.05 11.92 2.34
N ARG A 38 -0.81 12.33 2.61
CA ARG A 38 -0.18 12.06 3.90
C ARG A 38 -0.94 12.65 5.07
N THR A 39 -1.47 13.86 4.91
CA THR A 39 -2.23 14.52 5.97
C THR A 39 -3.49 13.73 6.30
N ARG A 40 -4.23 13.30 5.27
CA ARG A 40 -5.45 12.51 5.44
C ARG A 40 -5.12 11.18 6.10
N PHE A 41 -4.04 10.54 5.66
CA PHE A 41 -3.59 9.27 6.26
C PHE A 41 -3.26 9.45 7.74
N PHE A 42 -2.62 10.55 8.10
CA PHE A 42 -2.28 10.83 9.49
C PHE A 42 -3.55 10.95 10.36
N VAL A 43 -4.56 11.63 9.85
CA VAL A 43 -5.82 11.87 10.58
C VAL A 43 -6.69 10.62 10.61
N ASP A 44 -6.87 9.97 9.46
CA ASP A 44 -7.84 8.88 9.28
C ASP A 44 -7.22 7.49 9.20
N GLY A 45 -5.92 7.37 9.44
CA GLY A 45 -5.22 6.09 9.27
C GLY A 45 -5.72 4.97 10.19
N ASN A 46 -6.36 5.33 11.31
CA ASN A 46 -6.90 4.34 12.25
C ASN A 46 -8.33 3.91 11.92
N LYS A 47 -8.90 4.42 10.84
CA LYS A 47 -10.23 4.00 10.40
C LYS A 47 -10.13 2.73 9.56
N ASP A 48 -11.22 1.97 9.55
CA ASP A 48 -11.25 0.74 8.78
C ASP A 48 -11.24 1.02 7.27
N MET A 49 -10.38 0.31 6.58
CA MET A 49 -10.29 0.37 5.13
C MET A 49 -11.40 -0.47 4.51
N PRO A 50 -12.16 0.07 3.54
CA PRO A 50 -13.17 -0.73 2.83
C PRO A 50 -12.54 -1.98 2.21
N LYS A 51 -13.27 -3.06 2.24
CA LYS A 51 -12.75 -4.34 1.75
C LYS A 51 -12.36 -4.28 0.28
N THR A 52 -13.12 -3.55 -0.53
CA THR A 52 -12.80 -3.38 -1.95
C THR A 52 -11.45 -2.71 -2.16
N GLU A 53 -11.16 -1.66 -1.39
CA GLU A 53 -9.87 -0.99 -1.45
C GLU A 53 -8.76 -1.90 -0.92
N GLU A 54 -9.04 -2.64 0.14
CA GLU A 54 -8.07 -3.58 0.69
C GLU A 54 -7.66 -4.62 -0.35
N GLU A 55 -8.63 -5.20 -1.04
CA GLU A 55 -8.36 -6.20 -2.08
C GLU A 55 -7.55 -5.60 -3.23
N GLN A 56 -7.91 -4.40 -3.68
CA GLN A 56 -7.18 -3.72 -4.75
C GLN A 56 -5.74 -3.42 -4.31
N TYR A 57 -5.57 -2.95 -3.09
CA TYR A 57 -4.25 -2.60 -2.58
C TYR A 57 -3.34 -3.82 -2.53
N PHE A 58 -3.81 -4.92 -1.94
CA PHE A 58 -2.97 -6.10 -1.81
C PHE A 58 -2.74 -6.80 -3.15
N ALA A 59 -3.65 -6.67 -4.12
CA ALA A 59 -3.39 -7.15 -5.47
C ALA A 59 -2.21 -6.41 -6.08
N LEU A 60 -2.13 -5.09 -5.89
CA LEU A 60 -1.01 -4.30 -6.37
C LEU A 60 0.29 -4.62 -5.62
N ILE A 61 0.20 -4.83 -4.32
CA ILE A 61 1.36 -5.24 -3.52
C ILE A 61 1.92 -6.57 -4.06
N GLU A 62 1.03 -7.53 -4.35
CA GLU A 62 1.47 -8.82 -4.90
C GLU A 62 2.18 -8.66 -6.24
N GLN A 63 1.68 -7.78 -7.10
CA GLN A 63 2.33 -7.52 -8.38
C GLN A 63 3.69 -6.85 -8.18
N ARG A 64 3.79 -5.92 -7.24
CA ARG A 64 5.07 -5.27 -6.94
C ARG A 64 6.08 -6.27 -6.37
N LYS A 65 5.62 -7.23 -5.58
CA LYS A 65 6.48 -8.30 -5.07
C LYS A 65 7.14 -9.09 -6.19
N LYS A 66 6.49 -9.19 -7.35
CA LYS A 66 7.04 -9.84 -8.53
C LYS A 66 7.99 -8.93 -9.30
N ARG A 67 8.35 -7.78 -8.70
CA ARG A 67 9.26 -6.79 -9.27
C ARG A 67 8.76 -6.13 -10.54
N ILE A 68 7.44 -6.05 -10.69
CA ILE A 68 6.83 -5.25 -11.76
C ILE A 68 7.04 -3.78 -11.39
N PRO A 69 7.61 -2.96 -12.28
CA PRO A 69 7.88 -1.56 -11.97
C PRO A 69 6.62 -0.82 -11.54
N LEU A 70 6.75 0.04 -10.53
CA LEU A 70 5.63 0.77 -9.96
C LEU A 70 4.86 1.55 -11.03
N GLN A 71 5.55 2.13 -11.98
CA GLN A 71 4.93 2.90 -13.05
C GLN A 71 3.99 2.08 -13.93
N HIS A 72 4.13 0.76 -13.92
CA HIS A 72 3.22 -0.13 -14.65
C HIS A 72 2.00 -0.50 -13.82
N LEU A 73 1.99 -0.18 -12.52
CA LEU A 73 0.88 -0.48 -11.62
C LEU A 73 -0.01 0.74 -11.41
N THR A 74 0.51 1.90 -11.65
CA THR A 74 -0.18 3.17 -11.47
C THR A 74 -0.20 3.95 -12.78
#